data_1a8021a6e56fef1e3643ebb696ce5192
#
_entry.id   1a8021a6e56fef1e3643ebb696ce5192
#
_cell.length_a   1.000
_cell.length_b   1.000
_cell.length_c   1.000
_cell.angle_alpha   90.00
_cell.angle_beta   90.00
_cell.angle_gamma   90.00
#
_symmetry.space_group_name_H-M   'P 1'
#
loop_
_entity.id
_entity.type
_entity.pdbx_description
1 polymer ?
#
loop_
_entity_poly.entity_id
_entity_poly.type
_entity_poly.pdbx_seq_one_letter_code
_entity_poly.pdbx_strand_id
1 'polypeptide(L)'
;MPFTGLYVNDLYGLFGIHEIPYWLGVPLTVFIIVFIDNAINLIDGIDGLAAGLSLLALAGFLTYFIYHGVYVYTYTIIIAGMMGALVAFAYFNLFGTAERNNKIFMGDSGSLSLGFTLGFLAVKCAMDNSYIWPTRPEAIIVPLSLLFVPTADVVRVTLYRLRHHKPIFDADKNHIHHKLMQTGLNQHQTLLVILALSACYIVMNGLLYTIAPTTVIVIIDIALYCIVNTFINLKKKATV
;
A
#
# COMPACT_ATOMS: atom_id res chain seq x y z
N MET A 1 4.15 18.66 -15.07
CA MET A 1 4.89 18.41 -13.82
C MET A 1 6.01 19.42 -13.51
N PRO A 2 6.67 20.11 -14.46
CA PRO A 2 7.64 21.14 -14.10
C PRO A 2 7.06 22.31 -13.30
N PHE A 3 5.74 22.54 -13.38
CA PHE A 3 5.07 23.64 -12.67
C PHE A 3 4.56 23.31 -11.27
N THR A 4 4.53 22.03 -10.87
CA THR A 4 3.95 21.61 -9.58
C THR A 4 5.00 21.14 -8.58
N GLY A 5 6.25 20.89 -9.03
CA GLY A 5 7.29 20.30 -8.18
C GLY A 5 6.93 18.91 -7.61
N LEU A 6 5.90 18.26 -8.15
CA LEU A 6 5.44 16.96 -7.68
C LEU A 6 6.31 15.86 -8.30
N TYR A 7 7.38 15.51 -7.63
CA TYR A 7 8.23 14.36 -7.96
C TYR A 7 9.04 13.94 -6.74
N VAL A 8 9.40 12.67 -6.67
CA VAL A 8 10.30 12.14 -5.64
C VAL A 8 11.70 12.64 -5.95
N ASN A 9 12.22 13.52 -5.11
CA ASN A 9 13.51 14.19 -5.27
C ASN A 9 14.53 13.81 -4.20
N ASP A 10 14.12 13.08 -3.17
CA ASP A 10 15.00 12.54 -2.13
C ASP A 10 14.54 11.13 -1.74
N LEU A 11 15.47 10.21 -1.51
CA LEU A 11 15.21 8.88 -0.97
C LEU A 11 15.56 8.77 0.53
N TYR A 12 15.90 9.88 1.16
CA TYR A 12 16.14 9.96 2.62
C TYR A 12 17.13 8.90 3.13
N GLY A 13 18.20 8.67 2.36
CA GLY A 13 19.24 7.69 2.69
C GLY A 13 18.89 6.23 2.41
N LEU A 14 17.79 5.95 1.73
CA LEU A 14 17.47 4.59 1.27
C LEU A 14 18.59 4.10 0.34
N PHE A 15 19.24 2.99 0.71
CA PHE A 15 20.46 2.47 0.05
C PHE A 15 21.60 3.50 -0.07
N GLY A 16 21.66 4.48 0.83
CA GLY A 16 22.65 5.56 0.81
C GLY A 16 22.37 6.65 -0.23
N ILE A 17 21.21 6.61 -0.89
CA ILE A 17 20.81 7.60 -1.88
C ILE A 17 19.96 8.67 -1.19
N HIS A 18 20.34 9.94 -1.37
CA HIS A 18 19.58 11.12 -0.95
C HIS A 18 18.97 11.78 -2.17
N GLU A 19 19.54 12.83 -2.65
CA GLU A 19 19.00 13.62 -3.74
C GLU A 19 18.89 12.84 -5.06
N ILE A 20 17.76 12.98 -5.74
CA ILE A 20 17.51 12.41 -7.06
C ILE A 20 17.36 13.57 -8.06
N PRO A 21 18.13 13.57 -9.16
CA PRO A 21 18.00 14.61 -10.17
C PRO A 21 16.63 14.53 -10.86
N TYR A 22 16.14 15.69 -11.27
CA TYR A 22 14.81 15.85 -11.87
C TYR A 22 14.49 14.85 -13.00
N TRP A 23 15.43 14.63 -13.90
CA TRP A 23 15.26 13.73 -15.05
C TRP A 23 15.06 12.26 -14.65
N LEU A 24 15.49 11.85 -13.45
CA LEU A 24 15.26 10.52 -12.88
C LEU A 24 14.04 10.52 -11.93
N GLY A 25 13.88 11.58 -11.15
CA GLY A 25 12.80 11.71 -10.18
C GLY A 25 11.41 11.71 -10.81
N VAL A 26 11.26 12.33 -11.99
CA VAL A 26 9.96 12.35 -12.70
C VAL A 26 9.55 10.97 -13.22
N PRO A 27 10.36 10.20 -13.97
CA PRO A 27 10.03 8.84 -14.35
C PRO A 27 9.80 7.92 -13.15
N LEU A 28 10.59 8.05 -12.08
CA LEU A 28 10.41 7.30 -10.84
C LEU A 28 9.05 7.59 -10.19
N THR A 29 8.65 8.85 -10.17
CA THR A 29 7.33 9.27 -9.65
C THR A 29 6.19 8.63 -10.43
N VAL A 30 6.25 8.68 -11.76
CA VAL A 30 5.24 8.04 -12.61
C VAL A 30 5.20 6.53 -12.35
N PHE A 31 6.37 5.90 -12.28
CA PHE A 31 6.46 4.47 -11.97
C PHE A 31 5.83 4.13 -10.62
N ILE A 32 6.14 4.89 -9.55
CA ILE A 32 5.61 4.68 -8.21
C ILE A 32 4.08 4.79 -8.21
N ILE A 33 3.51 5.83 -8.85
CA ILE A 33 2.05 6.01 -8.90
C ILE A 33 1.40 4.84 -9.63
N VAL A 34 1.87 4.48 -10.82
CA VAL A 34 1.33 3.37 -11.62
C VAL A 34 1.50 2.04 -10.90
N PHE A 35 2.62 1.84 -10.21
CA PHE A 35 2.89 0.61 -9.45
C PHE A 35 1.93 0.45 -8.27
N ILE A 36 1.70 1.51 -7.48
CA ILE A 36 0.75 1.51 -6.37
C ILE A 36 -0.67 1.33 -6.88
N ASP A 37 -1.03 2.01 -7.97
CA ASP A 37 -2.33 1.90 -8.62
C ASP A 37 -2.64 0.43 -8.99
N ASN A 38 -1.73 -0.21 -9.71
CA ASN A 38 -1.85 -1.63 -10.02
C ASN A 38 -1.86 -2.53 -8.78
N ALA A 39 -1.08 -2.20 -7.73
CA ALA A 39 -1.02 -3.00 -6.52
C ALA A 39 -2.37 -3.01 -5.77
N ILE A 40 -3.06 -1.88 -5.71
CA ILE A 40 -4.39 -1.78 -5.10
C ILE A 40 -5.45 -2.49 -5.96
N ASN A 41 -5.36 -2.39 -7.29
CA ASN A 41 -6.26 -3.12 -8.18
C ASN A 41 -6.08 -4.65 -8.07
N LEU A 42 -4.84 -5.14 -8.05
CA LEU A 42 -4.55 -6.58 -7.97
C LEU A 42 -4.85 -7.21 -6.60
N ILE A 43 -4.84 -6.42 -5.53
CA ILE A 43 -5.18 -6.91 -4.18
C ILE A 43 -6.70 -7.00 -3.96
N ASP A 44 -7.52 -6.36 -4.80
CA ASP A 44 -9.01 -6.35 -4.73
C ASP A 44 -9.60 -7.70 -5.15
N GLY A 45 -9.18 -8.78 -4.51
CA GLY A 45 -9.60 -10.14 -4.84
C GLY A 45 -10.60 -10.77 -3.87
N ILE A 46 -10.89 -10.14 -2.73
CA ILE A 46 -11.92 -10.54 -1.76
C ILE A 46 -12.61 -9.31 -1.18
N ASP A 47 -13.87 -9.48 -0.78
CA ASP A 47 -14.68 -8.40 -0.22
C ASP A 47 -13.98 -7.69 0.94
N GLY A 48 -13.95 -6.38 0.88
CA GLY A 48 -13.41 -5.49 1.90
C GLY A 48 -11.88 -5.35 1.91
N LEU A 49 -11.13 -6.13 1.12
CA LEU A 49 -9.67 -6.13 1.24
C LEU A 49 -9.04 -4.84 0.72
N ALA A 50 -9.32 -4.45 -0.51
CA ALA A 50 -8.80 -3.20 -1.05
C ALA A 50 -9.33 -1.99 -0.26
N ALA A 51 -10.63 -1.99 0.09
CA ALA A 51 -11.22 -0.93 0.91
C ALA A 51 -10.58 -0.83 2.30
N GLY A 52 -10.36 -1.96 2.98
CA GLY A 52 -9.77 -2.02 4.32
C GLY A 52 -8.31 -1.56 4.34
N LEU A 53 -7.48 -2.06 3.41
CA LEU A 53 -6.08 -1.63 3.28
C LEU A 53 -5.99 -0.14 2.93
N SER A 54 -6.86 0.34 2.05
CA SER A 54 -6.90 1.74 1.68
C SER A 54 -7.37 2.64 2.82
N LEU A 55 -8.34 2.20 3.63
CA LEU A 55 -8.74 2.93 4.84
C LEU A 55 -7.60 3.04 5.85
N LEU A 56 -6.83 1.97 6.07
CA LEU A 56 -5.64 2.01 6.92
C LEU A 56 -4.59 2.99 6.37
N ALA A 57 -4.32 2.94 5.07
CA ALA A 57 -3.36 3.83 4.43
C ALA A 57 -3.82 5.30 4.49
N LEU A 58 -5.09 5.58 4.17
CA LEU A 58 -5.68 6.92 4.26
C LEU A 58 -5.65 7.47 5.68
N ALA A 59 -5.96 6.65 6.70
CA ALA A 59 -5.86 7.07 8.10
C ALA A 59 -4.42 7.42 8.48
N GLY A 60 -3.43 6.65 8.02
CA GLY A 60 -2.02 6.95 8.22
C GLY A 60 -1.59 8.25 7.54
N PHE A 61 -1.96 8.45 6.27
CA PHE A 61 -1.70 9.71 5.56
C PHE A 61 -2.41 10.89 6.21
N LEU A 62 -3.66 10.72 6.65
CA LEU A 62 -4.40 11.76 7.35
C LEU A 62 -3.67 12.20 8.62
N THR A 63 -3.25 11.23 9.44
CA THR A 63 -2.50 11.47 10.67
C THR A 63 -1.18 12.20 10.39
N TYR A 64 -0.44 11.73 9.38
CA TYR A 64 0.82 12.34 8.95
C TYR A 64 0.63 13.79 8.51
N PHE A 65 -0.35 14.06 7.65
CA PHE A 65 -0.61 15.40 7.15
C PHE A 65 -1.12 16.35 8.24
N ILE A 66 -1.95 15.89 9.18
CA ILE A 66 -2.39 16.69 10.32
C ILE A 66 -1.20 17.03 11.24
N TYR A 67 -0.32 16.05 11.51
CA TYR A 67 0.84 16.24 12.38
C TYR A 67 1.82 17.29 11.84
N HIS A 68 2.06 17.29 10.52
CA HIS A 68 2.98 18.23 9.86
C HIS A 68 2.36 19.59 9.51
N GLY A 69 1.08 19.83 9.77
CA GLY A 69 0.45 21.16 9.85
C GLY A 69 -0.06 21.78 8.54
N VAL A 70 -0.35 23.02 8.65
CA VAL A 70 -1.27 23.98 8.07
C VAL A 70 -1.44 24.03 6.51
N TYR A 71 -0.47 23.68 5.70
CA TYR A 71 -0.57 23.81 4.23
C TYR A 71 -1.29 22.65 3.55
N VAL A 72 -1.91 21.77 4.33
CA VAL A 72 -2.40 20.47 3.88
C VAL A 72 -3.92 20.30 4.00
N TYR A 73 -4.65 21.34 4.32
CA TYR A 73 -6.12 21.25 4.47
C TYR A 73 -6.81 20.61 3.26
N THR A 74 -6.35 20.92 2.04
CA THR A 74 -6.91 20.33 0.82
C THR A 74 -6.77 18.81 0.80
N TYR A 75 -5.60 18.29 1.16
CA TYR A 75 -5.38 16.82 1.21
C TYR A 75 -6.17 16.18 2.34
N THR A 76 -6.24 16.83 3.50
CA THR A 76 -7.02 16.38 4.65
C THR A 76 -8.51 16.24 4.30
N ILE A 77 -9.08 17.22 3.58
CA ILE A 77 -10.48 17.19 3.14
C ILE A 77 -10.69 16.04 2.14
N ILE A 78 -9.81 15.89 1.14
CA ILE A 78 -9.89 14.83 0.15
C ILE A 78 -9.82 13.45 0.84
N ILE A 79 -8.85 13.26 1.73
CA ILE A 79 -8.68 12.00 2.46
C ILE A 79 -9.90 11.69 3.32
N ALA A 80 -10.41 12.67 4.08
CA ALA A 80 -11.58 12.49 4.92
C ALA A 80 -12.84 12.15 4.09
N GLY A 81 -13.04 12.83 2.95
CA GLY A 81 -14.12 12.53 2.03
C GLY A 81 -14.03 11.11 1.45
N MET A 82 -12.83 10.69 1.03
CA MET A 82 -12.60 9.33 0.55
C MET A 82 -12.81 8.28 1.64
N MET A 83 -12.33 8.52 2.86
CA MET A 83 -12.56 7.62 3.99
C MET A 83 -14.06 7.46 4.27
N GLY A 84 -14.83 8.55 4.26
CA GLY A 84 -16.28 8.50 4.42
C GLY A 84 -16.97 7.66 3.34
N ALA A 85 -16.60 7.87 2.08
CA ALA A 85 -17.11 7.08 0.95
C ALA A 85 -16.73 5.58 1.07
N LEU A 86 -15.48 5.29 1.45
CA LEU A 86 -15.00 3.91 1.62
C LEU A 86 -15.65 3.19 2.80
N VAL A 87 -15.94 3.87 3.90
CA VAL A 87 -16.68 3.28 5.03
C VAL A 87 -18.08 2.88 4.60
N ALA A 88 -18.79 3.76 3.89
CA ALA A 88 -20.12 3.45 3.35
C ALA A 88 -20.05 2.29 2.34
N PHE A 89 -19.08 2.33 1.41
CA PHE A 89 -18.84 1.24 0.47
C PHE A 89 -18.56 -0.09 1.18
N ALA A 90 -17.62 -0.10 2.14
CA ALA A 90 -17.22 -1.31 2.86
C ALA A 90 -18.40 -1.96 3.60
N TYR A 91 -19.33 -1.17 4.13
CA TYR A 91 -20.55 -1.69 4.76
C TYR A 91 -21.37 -2.53 3.78
N PHE A 92 -21.69 -2.00 2.59
CA PHE A 92 -22.45 -2.75 1.60
C PHE A 92 -21.66 -3.87 0.94
N ASN A 93 -20.34 -3.68 0.76
CA ASN A 93 -19.47 -4.70 0.20
C ASN A 93 -19.30 -5.92 1.13
N LEU A 94 -19.15 -5.70 2.45
CA LEU A 94 -18.97 -6.78 3.43
C LEU A 94 -20.30 -7.43 3.86
N PHE A 95 -21.34 -6.64 4.10
CA PHE A 95 -22.59 -7.08 4.71
C PHE A 95 -23.78 -7.10 3.75
N GLY A 96 -23.62 -6.58 2.54
CA GLY A 96 -24.63 -6.65 1.49
C GLY A 96 -24.82 -8.08 1.00
N THR A 97 -26.06 -8.42 0.61
CA THR A 97 -26.42 -9.72 0.05
C THR A 97 -27.15 -9.57 -1.27
N ALA A 98 -26.98 -10.56 -2.17
CA ALA A 98 -27.70 -10.57 -3.45
C ALA A 98 -29.23 -10.64 -3.25
N GLU A 99 -29.70 -11.31 -2.21
CA GLU A 99 -31.12 -11.42 -1.86
C GLU A 99 -31.75 -10.08 -1.52
N ARG A 100 -31.00 -9.16 -0.92
CA ARG A 100 -31.44 -7.80 -0.56
C ARG A 100 -31.14 -6.78 -1.66
N ASN A 101 -30.56 -7.18 -2.78
CA ASN A 101 -30.12 -6.30 -3.87
C ASN A 101 -29.24 -5.12 -3.40
N ASN A 102 -28.44 -5.31 -2.34
CA ASN A 102 -27.58 -4.27 -1.75
C ASN A 102 -26.11 -4.64 -1.72
N LYS A 103 -25.71 -5.77 -2.33
CA LYS A 103 -24.30 -6.14 -2.50
C LYS A 103 -23.68 -5.28 -3.59
N ILE A 104 -22.57 -4.64 -3.29
CA ILE A 104 -21.80 -3.83 -4.24
C ILE A 104 -20.37 -4.32 -4.34
N PHE A 105 -19.75 -4.14 -5.51
CA PHE A 105 -18.36 -4.47 -5.78
C PHE A 105 -17.60 -3.21 -6.19
N MET A 106 -16.30 -3.15 -5.91
CA MET A 106 -15.48 -1.97 -6.20
C MET A 106 -15.28 -1.79 -7.72
N GLY A 107 -14.98 -2.87 -8.41
CA GLY A 107 -14.64 -2.86 -9.83
C GLY A 107 -13.32 -2.13 -10.11
N ASP A 108 -12.83 -2.26 -11.34
CA ASP A 108 -11.52 -1.70 -11.72
C ASP A 108 -11.49 -0.18 -11.63
N SER A 109 -12.59 0.52 -11.99
CA SER A 109 -12.63 1.98 -11.89
C SER A 109 -12.54 2.48 -10.45
N GLY A 110 -13.11 1.74 -9.49
CA GLY A 110 -13.02 2.07 -8.06
C GLY A 110 -11.61 1.82 -7.52
N SER A 111 -11.07 0.63 -7.73
CA SER A 111 -9.75 0.25 -7.23
C SER A 111 -8.61 1.05 -7.86
N LEU A 112 -8.68 1.36 -9.18
CA LEU A 112 -7.70 2.21 -9.87
C LEU A 112 -7.78 3.67 -9.39
N SER A 113 -8.98 4.25 -9.24
CA SER A 113 -9.12 5.61 -8.70
C SER A 113 -8.54 5.71 -7.28
N LEU A 114 -8.73 4.68 -6.48
CA LEU A 114 -8.22 4.57 -5.13
C LEU A 114 -6.71 4.41 -5.11
N GLY A 115 -6.18 3.52 -5.94
CA GLY A 115 -4.75 3.27 -6.10
C GLY A 115 -4.00 4.50 -6.60
N PHE A 116 -4.54 5.20 -7.61
CA PHE A 116 -3.98 6.46 -8.08
C PHE A 116 -3.91 7.52 -6.96
N THR A 117 -4.98 7.65 -6.17
CA THR A 117 -5.00 8.62 -5.07
C THR A 117 -3.99 8.27 -3.99
N LEU A 118 -3.88 7.00 -3.61
CA LEU A 118 -2.88 6.54 -2.64
C LEU A 118 -1.45 6.74 -3.17
N GLY A 119 -1.21 6.48 -4.45
CA GLY A 119 0.06 6.74 -5.12
C GLY A 119 0.40 8.23 -5.14
N PHE A 120 -0.57 9.09 -5.44
CA PHE A 120 -0.40 10.54 -5.36
C PHE A 120 -0.05 11.02 -3.95
N LEU A 121 -0.77 10.52 -2.92
CA LEU A 121 -0.51 10.86 -1.52
C LEU A 121 0.87 10.35 -1.07
N ALA A 122 1.28 9.15 -1.52
CA ALA A 122 2.59 8.59 -1.25
C ALA A 122 3.72 9.47 -1.79
N VAL A 123 3.60 9.91 -3.06
CA VAL A 123 4.56 10.84 -3.67
C VAL A 123 4.55 12.19 -2.96
N LYS A 124 3.36 12.69 -2.63
CA LYS A 124 3.21 13.96 -1.91
C LYS A 124 3.83 13.90 -0.52
N CYS A 125 3.75 12.76 0.15
CA CYS A 125 4.41 12.52 1.42
C CYS A 125 5.94 12.45 1.27
N ALA A 126 6.44 11.73 0.27
CA ALA A 126 7.87 11.46 0.06
C ALA A 126 8.65 12.61 -0.58
N MET A 127 7.99 13.55 -1.30
CA MET A 127 8.70 14.65 -1.92
C MET A 127 9.31 15.59 -0.88
N ASP A 128 10.58 15.98 -1.05
CA ASP A 128 11.19 17.03 -0.25
C ASP A 128 10.93 18.41 -0.88
N ASN A 129 10.46 19.34 -0.04
CA ASN A 129 10.29 20.74 -0.39
C ASN A 129 10.48 21.59 0.86
N SER A 130 11.70 21.99 1.10
CA SER A 130 12.10 22.80 2.27
C SER A 130 11.38 24.14 2.41
N TYR A 131 10.80 24.67 1.33
CA TYR A 131 10.00 25.91 1.37
C TYR A 131 8.61 25.71 1.95
N ILE A 132 8.06 24.49 1.86
CA ILE A 132 6.69 24.18 2.30
C ILE A 132 6.72 23.36 3.58
N TRP A 133 7.73 22.48 3.72
CA TRP A 133 7.82 21.49 4.80
C TRP A 133 9.23 21.44 5.35
N PRO A 134 9.39 21.39 6.69
CA PRO A 134 10.70 21.14 7.28
C PRO A 134 11.24 19.76 6.88
N THR A 135 12.54 19.55 7.08
CA THR A 135 13.16 18.23 6.85
C THR A 135 12.45 17.13 7.65
N ARG A 136 12.06 16.07 6.97
CA ARG A 136 11.23 14.97 7.53
C ARG A 136 11.91 13.63 7.25
N PRO A 137 12.73 13.13 8.18
CA PRO A 137 13.45 11.87 7.97
C PRO A 137 12.52 10.68 7.73
N GLU A 138 11.27 10.77 8.22
CA GLU A 138 10.24 9.74 8.05
C GLU A 138 9.48 9.82 6.73
N ALA A 139 9.70 10.82 5.90
CA ALA A 139 8.87 11.13 4.73
C ALA A 139 8.74 9.97 3.74
N ILE A 140 9.79 9.16 3.54
CA ILE A 140 9.72 8.01 2.66
C ILE A 140 9.25 6.74 3.38
N ILE A 141 9.55 6.60 4.68
CA ILE A 141 9.18 5.39 5.42
C ILE A 141 7.66 5.31 5.66
N VAL A 142 7.00 6.45 5.80
CA VAL A 142 5.54 6.50 6.00
C VAL A 142 4.79 5.87 4.82
N PRO A 143 4.92 6.33 3.56
CA PRO A 143 4.22 5.69 2.45
C PRO A 143 4.67 4.26 2.20
N LEU A 144 5.95 3.93 2.42
CA LEU A 144 6.45 2.55 2.35
C LEU A 144 5.71 1.66 3.34
N SER A 145 5.55 2.09 4.59
CA SER A 145 4.87 1.32 5.63
C SER A 145 3.38 1.15 5.36
N LEU A 146 2.70 2.23 4.96
CA LEU A 146 1.26 2.25 4.73
C LEU A 146 0.84 1.35 3.54
N LEU A 147 1.69 1.24 2.53
CA LEU A 147 1.42 0.54 1.28
C LEU A 147 2.26 -0.73 1.11
N PHE A 148 2.98 -1.16 2.17
CA PHE A 148 3.93 -2.26 2.09
C PHE A 148 3.28 -3.58 1.64
N VAL A 149 2.18 -3.97 2.28
CA VAL A 149 1.55 -5.28 2.02
C VAL A 149 1.06 -5.41 0.58
N PRO A 150 0.26 -4.50 -0.01
CA PRO A 150 -0.16 -4.63 -1.39
C PRO A 150 1.02 -4.57 -2.37
N THR A 151 2.00 -3.68 -2.16
CA THR A 151 3.16 -3.53 -3.06
C THR A 151 4.11 -4.73 -2.98
N ALA A 152 4.40 -5.23 -1.78
CA ALA A 152 5.24 -6.41 -1.58
C ALA A 152 4.60 -7.67 -2.19
N ASP A 153 3.27 -7.81 -2.14
CA ASP A 153 2.57 -8.92 -2.75
C ASP A 153 2.72 -8.93 -4.27
N VAL A 154 2.58 -7.78 -4.92
CA VAL A 154 2.79 -7.65 -6.38
C VAL A 154 4.22 -7.96 -6.75
N VAL A 155 5.22 -7.41 -6.04
CA VAL A 155 6.64 -7.73 -6.28
C VAL A 155 6.88 -9.23 -6.16
N ARG A 156 6.38 -9.87 -5.11
CA ARG A 156 6.51 -11.30 -4.89
C ARG A 156 5.90 -12.14 -6.01
N VAL A 157 4.67 -11.80 -6.45
CA VAL A 157 3.99 -12.51 -7.55
C VAL A 157 4.75 -12.32 -8.86
N THR A 158 5.21 -11.11 -9.15
CA THR A 158 6.02 -10.80 -10.33
C THR A 158 7.32 -11.60 -10.35
N LEU A 159 8.05 -11.64 -9.23
CA LEU A 159 9.28 -12.43 -9.10
C LEU A 159 9.02 -13.93 -9.25
N TYR A 160 7.90 -14.43 -8.69
CA TYR A 160 7.50 -15.81 -8.88
C TYR A 160 7.26 -16.14 -10.36
N ARG A 161 6.55 -15.28 -11.09
CA ARG A 161 6.28 -15.45 -12.51
C ARG A 161 7.55 -15.43 -13.35
N LEU A 162 8.44 -14.48 -13.12
CA LEU A 162 9.74 -14.39 -13.80
C LEU A 162 10.57 -15.67 -13.61
N ARG A 163 10.63 -16.20 -12.38
CA ARG A 163 11.35 -17.45 -12.09
C ARG A 163 10.76 -18.70 -12.78
N HIS A 164 9.46 -18.67 -13.09
CA HIS A 164 8.77 -19.79 -13.73
C HIS A 164 8.47 -19.54 -15.20
N HIS A 165 9.10 -18.53 -15.82
CA HIS A 165 8.91 -18.13 -17.21
C HIS A 165 7.43 -17.94 -17.61
N LYS A 166 6.62 -17.37 -16.69
CA LYS A 166 5.21 -17.07 -16.92
C LYS A 166 5.03 -15.61 -17.33
N PRO A 167 4.03 -15.29 -18.17
CA PRO A 167 3.69 -13.91 -18.51
C PRO A 167 3.41 -13.08 -17.25
N ILE A 168 3.92 -11.84 -17.24
CA ILE A 168 3.84 -10.98 -16.04
C ILE A 168 2.41 -10.50 -15.80
N PHE A 169 1.61 -10.32 -16.85
CA PHE A 169 0.27 -9.72 -16.79
C PHE A 169 -0.89 -10.73 -16.79
N ASP A 170 -0.63 -12.03 -16.76
CA ASP A 170 -1.69 -13.03 -16.70
C ASP A 170 -2.39 -13.03 -15.33
N ALA A 171 -3.65 -13.49 -15.31
CA ALA A 171 -4.36 -13.73 -14.06
C ALA A 171 -3.65 -14.80 -13.23
N ASP A 172 -3.49 -14.57 -11.92
CA ASP A 172 -2.77 -15.49 -11.04
C ASP A 172 -3.51 -15.69 -9.70
N LYS A 173 -3.52 -16.93 -9.22
CA LYS A 173 -4.05 -17.30 -7.90
C LYS A 173 -2.95 -17.38 -6.82
N ASN A 174 -1.82 -16.69 -7.03
CA ASN A 174 -0.69 -16.68 -6.09
C ASN A 174 -0.67 -15.47 -5.13
N HIS A 175 -1.60 -14.52 -5.26
CA HIS A 175 -1.71 -13.40 -4.34
C HIS A 175 -1.91 -13.88 -2.91
N ILE A 176 -1.48 -13.07 -1.93
CA ILE A 176 -1.47 -13.44 -0.50
C ILE A 176 -2.86 -13.88 0.00
N HIS A 177 -3.93 -13.23 -0.45
CA HIS A 177 -5.30 -13.60 -0.07
C HIS A 177 -5.68 -15.00 -0.57
N HIS A 178 -5.34 -15.36 -1.81
CA HIS A 178 -5.57 -16.71 -2.33
C HIS A 178 -4.79 -17.77 -1.55
N LYS A 179 -3.53 -17.48 -1.22
CA LYS A 179 -2.70 -18.41 -0.44
C LYS A 179 -3.26 -18.65 0.96
N LEU A 180 -3.72 -17.60 1.65
CA LEU A 180 -4.32 -17.71 2.97
C LEU A 180 -5.62 -18.52 2.92
N MET A 181 -6.48 -18.28 1.93
CA MET A 181 -7.69 -19.10 1.76
C MET A 181 -7.35 -20.58 1.49
N GLN A 182 -6.27 -20.89 0.77
CA GLN A 182 -5.80 -22.25 0.54
C GLN A 182 -5.27 -22.93 1.81
N THR A 183 -5.04 -22.21 2.92
CA THR A 183 -4.74 -22.81 4.24
C THR A 183 -6.00 -23.13 5.05
N GLY A 184 -7.21 -22.99 4.47
CA GLY A 184 -8.49 -23.26 5.12
C GLY A 184 -9.15 -22.04 5.78
N LEU A 185 -8.58 -20.84 5.64
CA LEU A 185 -9.21 -19.62 6.15
C LEU A 185 -10.37 -19.19 5.23
N ASN A 186 -11.47 -18.71 5.82
CA ASN A 186 -12.54 -18.08 5.07
C ASN A 186 -12.17 -16.63 4.66
N GLN A 187 -13.00 -15.98 3.83
CA GLN A 187 -12.74 -14.62 3.33
C GLN A 187 -12.58 -13.60 4.46
N HIS A 188 -13.44 -13.61 5.47
CA HIS A 188 -13.37 -12.67 6.59
C HIS A 188 -12.12 -12.86 7.46
N GLN A 189 -11.75 -14.13 7.72
CA GLN A 189 -10.50 -14.44 8.44
C GLN A 189 -9.29 -14.00 7.65
N THR A 190 -9.27 -14.23 6.33
CA THR A 190 -8.20 -13.78 5.42
C THR A 190 -8.08 -12.27 5.42
N LEU A 191 -9.20 -11.55 5.31
CA LEU A 191 -9.25 -10.10 5.42
C LEU A 191 -8.61 -9.61 6.72
N LEU A 192 -9.05 -10.14 7.87
CA LEU A 192 -8.54 -9.74 9.18
C LEU A 192 -7.04 -10.00 9.33
N VAL A 193 -6.54 -11.14 8.85
CA VAL A 193 -5.11 -11.48 8.89
C VAL A 193 -4.29 -10.48 8.06
N ILE A 194 -4.73 -10.12 6.85
CA ILE A 194 -4.00 -9.19 6.00
C ILE A 194 -4.04 -7.76 6.57
N LEU A 195 -5.18 -7.31 7.10
CA LEU A 195 -5.29 -6.01 7.77
C LEU A 195 -4.42 -5.94 9.03
N ALA A 196 -4.41 -7.00 9.85
CA ALA A 196 -3.55 -7.09 11.02
C ALA A 196 -2.06 -7.07 10.63
N LEU A 197 -1.68 -7.79 9.57
CA LEU A 197 -0.32 -7.76 9.03
C LEU A 197 0.08 -6.35 8.59
N SER A 198 -0.79 -5.64 7.85
CA SER A 198 -0.54 -4.27 7.43
C SER A 198 -0.41 -3.32 8.63
N ALA A 199 -1.30 -3.42 9.61
CA ALA A 199 -1.21 -2.64 10.84
C ALA A 199 0.09 -2.93 11.63
N CYS A 200 0.53 -4.19 11.66
CA CYS A 200 1.80 -4.58 12.26
C CYS A 200 3.00 -3.87 11.64
N TYR A 201 3.08 -3.81 10.30
CA TYR A 201 4.15 -3.07 9.59
C TYR A 201 4.11 -1.57 9.92
N ILE A 202 2.93 -0.96 9.93
CA ILE A 202 2.76 0.46 10.25
C ILE A 202 3.27 0.76 11.65
N VAL A 203 2.85 -0.02 12.65
CA VAL A 203 3.27 0.17 14.05
C VAL A 203 4.77 -0.11 14.22
N MET A 204 5.26 -1.21 13.66
CA MET A 204 6.66 -1.59 13.74
C MET A 204 7.56 -0.51 13.14
N ASN A 205 7.26 -0.03 11.96
CA ASN A 205 8.05 1.01 11.29
C ASN A 205 7.94 2.36 12.00
N GLY A 206 6.76 2.68 12.55
CA GLY A 206 6.58 3.85 13.42
C GLY A 206 7.44 3.82 14.69
N LEU A 207 7.77 2.63 15.21
CA LEU A 207 8.69 2.47 16.34
C LEU A 207 10.15 2.47 15.89
N LEU A 208 10.45 1.90 14.73
CA LEU A 208 11.82 1.72 14.24
C LEU A 208 12.42 2.98 13.62
N TYR A 209 11.62 3.89 13.04
CA TYR A 209 12.15 5.03 12.29
C TYR A 209 13.02 5.98 13.12
N THR A 210 12.85 6.00 14.45
CA THR A 210 13.64 6.83 15.38
C THR A 210 14.97 6.21 15.77
N ILE A 211 15.15 4.89 15.54
CA ILE A 211 16.31 4.12 16.05
C ILE A 211 17.10 3.41 14.94
N ALA A 212 16.53 3.30 13.74
CA ALA A 212 17.15 2.58 12.63
C ALA A 212 17.11 3.38 11.32
N PRO A 213 18.16 3.29 10.48
CA PRO A 213 18.16 3.88 9.14
C PRO A 213 17.06 3.28 8.26
N THR A 214 16.50 4.06 7.34
CA THR A 214 15.46 3.66 6.40
C THR A 214 15.77 2.34 5.67
N THR A 215 17.02 2.17 5.22
CA THR A 215 17.46 0.94 4.54
C THR A 215 17.32 -0.30 5.43
N VAL A 216 17.67 -0.19 6.70
CA VAL A 216 17.58 -1.31 7.66
C VAL A 216 16.11 -1.67 7.90
N ILE A 217 15.23 -0.68 8.03
CA ILE A 217 13.80 -0.91 8.19
C ILE A 217 13.23 -1.65 6.98
N VAL A 218 13.55 -1.21 5.76
CA VAL A 218 13.09 -1.87 4.52
C VAL A 218 13.61 -3.30 4.42
N ILE A 219 14.86 -3.57 4.85
CA ILE A 219 15.41 -4.93 4.87
C ILE A 219 14.65 -5.81 5.87
N ILE A 220 14.33 -5.28 7.06
CA ILE A 220 13.52 -5.98 8.08
C ILE A 220 12.13 -6.29 7.52
N ASP A 221 11.48 -5.33 6.88
CA ASP A 221 10.16 -5.50 6.26
C ASP A 221 10.15 -6.63 5.23
N ILE A 222 11.13 -6.63 4.32
CA ILE A 222 11.26 -7.67 3.29
C ILE A 222 11.53 -9.03 3.94
N ALA A 223 12.43 -9.10 4.92
CA ALA A 223 12.74 -10.34 5.62
C ALA A 223 11.52 -10.92 6.34
N LEU A 224 10.79 -10.07 7.07
CA LEU A 224 9.55 -10.46 7.76
C LEU A 224 8.49 -10.94 6.78
N TYR A 225 8.30 -10.23 5.66
CA TYR A 225 7.35 -10.65 4.62
C TYR A 225 7.72 -12.00 4.00
N CYS A 226 9.01 -12.26 3.77
CA CYS A 226 9.49 -13.56 3.30
C CYS A 226 9.23 -14.67 4.31
N ILE A 227 9.43 -14.41 5.61
CA ILE A 227 9.16 -15.36 6.70
C ILE A 227 7.66 -15.69 6.74
N VAL A 228 6.80 -14.66 6.76
CA VAL A 228 5.33 -14.83 6.76
C VAL A 228 4.87 -15.65 5.56
N ASN A 229 5.37 -15.32 4.36
CA ASN A 229 5.00 -16.02 3.13
C ASN A 229 5.49 -17.48 3.12
N THR A 230 6.68 -17.75 3.69
CA THR A 230 7.21 -19.11 3.86
C THR A 230 6.33 -19.92 4.81
N PHE A 231 5.93 -19.32 5.93
CA PHE A 231 5.00 -19.95 6.89
C PHE A 231 3.65 -20.29 6.26
N ILE A 232 3.06 -19.36 5.48
CA ILE A 232 1.82 -19.61 4.74
C ILE A 232 1.99 -20.78 3.77
N ASN A 233 3.10 -20.84 3.03
CA ASN A 233 3.36 -21.93 2.09
C ASN A 233 3.53 -23.30 2.79
N LEU A 234 4.17 -23.35 3.97
CA LEU A 234 4.29 -24.58 4.78
C LEU A 234 2.94 -25.06 5.28
N LYS A 235 2.11 -24.14 5.80
CA LYS A 235 0.77 -24.47 6.27
C LYS A 235 -0.12 -24.96 5.14
N LYS A 236 -0.06 -24.35 3.96
CA LYS A 236 -0.77 -24.82 2.77
C LYS A 236 -0.41 -26.27 2.41
N LYS A 237 0.87 -26.66 2.48
CA LYS A 237 1.31 -28.04 2.21
C LYS A 237 0.80 -29.04 3.25
N ALA A 238 0.58 -28.61 4.48
CA ALA A 238 0.07 -29.47 5.55
C ALA A 238 -1.46 -29.68 5.47
N THR A 239 -2.17 -28.87 4.68
CA THR A 239 -3.64 -28.92 4.55
C THR A 239 -4.09 -29.70 3.30
N VAL A 240 -3.16 -29.98 2.37
CA VAL A 240 -3.34 -30.83 1.17
C VAL A 240 -2.83 -32.23 1.47
#